data_d5c063da5a592718c48ca9a2838cd144
#
_entry.id   d5c063da5a592718c48ca9a2838cd144
#
_cell.length_a   1.000
_cell.length_b   1.000
_cell.length_c   1.000
_cell.angle_alpha   90.00
_cell.angle_beta   90.00
_cell.angle_gamma   90.00
#
_symmetry.space_group_name_H-M   'P 1'
#
loop_
_entity.id
_entity.type
_entity.pdbx_description
1 polymer ?
#
loop_
_entity_poly.entity_id
_entity_poly.type
_entity_poly.pdbx_seq_one_letter_code
_entity_poly.pdbx_strand_id
1 'polypeptide(L)'
;MRRGTTPTITMWLPPEVSCAEISDAIFSIAQSGAEIVTKKFADMVIHTDDNTISVALTQEDTLSLNTCASAKLQVKVKINDTVLASDITTVSVGDILNEDVM
;
A
#
# COMPACT_ATOMS: atom_id res chain seq x y z
N MET A 1 3.22 0.63 -11.72
CA MET A 1 1.95 -0.11 -11.44
C MET A 1 1.02 0.03 -12.63
N ARG A 2 0.36 -1.05 -13.03
CA ARG A 2 -0.63 -1.00 -14.11
C ARG A 2 -2.03 -1.11 -13.54
N ARG A 3 -2.95 -0.34 -14.11
CA ARG A 3 -4.37 -0.44 -13.77
C ARG A 3 -4.89 -1.84 -14.10
N GLY A 4 -5.86 -2.31 -13.33
CA GLY A 4 -6.50 -3.60 -13.58
C GLY A 4 -5.68 -4.84 -13.26
N THR A 5 -4.54 -4.68 -12.60
CA THR A 5 -3.69 -5.80 -12.17
C THR A 5 -3.78 -5.99 -10.66
N THR A 6 -3.17 -7.06 -10.17
CA THR A 6 -3.23 -7.42 -8.74
C THR A 6 -1.83 -7.47 -8.13
N PRO A 7 -1.13 -6.33 -8.04
CA PRO A 7 0.22 -6.32 -7.49
C PRO A 7 0.21 -6.51 -5.98
N THR A 8 1.29 -7.10 -5.46
CA THR A 8 1.53 -7.12 -4.02
C THR A 8 2.59 -6.08 -3.71
N ILE A 9 2.26 -5.17 -2.81
CA ILE A 9 3.17 -4.12 -2.35
C ILE A 9 3.85 -4.60 -1.08
N THR A 10 5.18 -4.65 -1.10
CA THR A 10 5.97 -5.04 0.07
C THR A 10 6.69 -3.82 0.61
N MET A 11 6.54 -3.57 1.91
CA MET A 11 7.13 -2.43 2.59
C MET A 11 8.12 -2.91 3.64
N TRP A 12 9.35 -2.39 3.57
CA TRP A 12 10.42 -2.72 4.51
C TRP A 12 10.37 -1.76 5.69
N LEU A 13 10.39 -2.31 6.90
CA LEU A 13 10.41 -1.49 8.11
C LEU A 13 11.85 -1.23 8.53
N PRO A 14 12.13 -0.07 9.19
CA PRO A 14 13.44 0.17 9.77
C PRO A 14 13.81 -0.90 10.82
N PRO A 15 15.11 -1.20 11.02
CA PRO A 15 15.50 -2.22 12.00
C PRO A 15 15.02 -1.96 13.43
N GLU A 16 14.84 -0.70 13.80
CA GLU A 16 14.34 -0.32 15.12
C GLU A 16 12.83 -0.54 15.28
N VAL A 17 12.12 -0.83 14.20
CA VAL A 17 10.69 -1.08 14.21
C VAL A 17 10.45 -2.55 13.93
N SER A 18 9.92 -3.29 14.91
CA SER A 18 9.61 -4.70 14.74
C SER A 18 8.19 -4.89 14.25
N CYS A 19 8.00 -5.55 13.10
CA CYS A 19 6.66 -5.80 12.57
C CYS A 19 5.85 -6.72 13.48
N ALA A 20 6.51 -7.53 14.32
CA ALA A 20 5.82 -8.41 15.27
C ALA A 20 5.12 -7.60 16.39
N GLU A 21 5.52 -6.36 16.64
CA GLU A 21 4.96 -5.50 17.67
C GLU A 21 3.87 -4.58 17.17
N ILE A 22 3.55 -4.63 15.87
CA ILE A 22 2.53 -3.75 15.28
C ILE A 22 1.15 -4.21 15.75
N SER A 23 0.39 -3.28 16.33
CA SER A 23 -0.99 -3.53 16.78
C SER A 23 -2.02 -3.09 15.77
N ASP A 24 -1.69 -2.16 14.88
CA ASP A 24 -2.57 -1.69 13.82
C ASP A 24 -1.74 -1.06 12.69
N ALA A 25 -2.31 -1.02 11.50
CA ALA A 25 -1.66 -0.41 10.35
C ALA A 25 -2.68 0.02 9.31
N ILE A 26 -2.35 1.09 8.57
CA ILE A 26 -3.17 1.58 7.46
C ILE A 26 -2.23 1.87 6.29
N PHE A 27 -2.55 1.30 5.13
CA PHE A 27 -1.87 1.59 3.87
C PHE A 27 -2.78 2.45 3.02
N SER A 28 -2.23 3.52 2.45
CA SER A 28 -2.99 4.46 1.64
C SER A 28 -2.31 4.72 0.31
N ILE A 29 -3.12 4.83 -0.75
CA ILE A 29 -2.68 5.30 -2.05
C ILE A 29 -3.47 6.57 -2.37
N ALA A 30 -2.76 7.65 -2.67
CA ALA A 30 -3.37 8.94 -3.00
C ALA A 30 -2.93 9.40 -4.39
N GLN A 31 -3.82 10.10 -5.08
CA GLN A 31 -3.52 10.79 -6.33
C GLN A 31 -4.15 12.19 -6.27
N SER A 32 -3.38 13.19 -6.72
CA SER A 32 -3.87 14.58 -6.80
C SER A 32 -4.41 15.10 -5.46
N GLY A 33 -3.80 14.65 -4.35
CA GLY A 33 -4.20 15.07 -3.02
C GLY A 33 -5.40 14.33 -2.43
N ALA A 34 -5.98 13.38 -3.15
CA ALA A 34 -7.12 12.60 -2.69
C ALA A 34 -6.72 11.15 -2.42
N GLU A 35 -7.15 10.59 -1.30
CA GLU A 35 -6.95 9.19 -0.99
C GLU A 35 -7.89 8.34 -1.84
N ILE A 36 -7.31 7.42 -2.62
CA ILE A 36 -8.07 6.59 -3.57
C ILE A 36 -8.25 5.17 -3.02
N VAL A 37 -7.20 4.59 -2.42
CA VAL A 37 -7.23 3.22 -1.90
C VAL A 37 -6.77 3.24 -0.46
N THR A 38 -7.51 2.55 0.41
CA THR A 38 -7.16 2.37 1.81
C THR A 38 -7.22 0.89 2.15
N LYS A 39 -6.14 0.36 2.71
CA LYS A 39 -6.09 -1.03 3.22
C LYS A 39 -5.78 -0.99 4.70
N LYS A 40 -6.49 -1.83 5.46
CA LYS A 40 -6.33 -1.90 6.91
C LYS A 40 -5.46 -3.09 7.30
N PHE A 41 -5.08 -3.15 8.55
CA PHE A 41 -4.18 -4.18 9.07
C PHE A 41 -4.66 -5.60 8.78
N ALA A 42 -5.96 -5.84 8.84
CA ALA A 42 -6.54 -7.15 8.54
C ALA A 42 -6.31 -7.61 7.09
N ASP A 43 -6.05 -6.67 6.18
CA ASP A 43 -5.79 -6.96 4.76
C ASP A 43 -4.32 -7.13 4.45
N MET A 44 -3.45 -7.09 5.45
CA MET A 44 -2.00 -7.12 5.29
C MET A 44 -1.43 -8.45 5.78
N VAL A 45 -0.26 -8.81 5.23
CA VAL A 45 0.51 -9.97 5.68
C VAL A 45 1.80 -9.48 6.32
N ILE A 46 2.06 -9.93 7.53
CA ILE A 46 3.25 -9.58 8.29
C ILE A 46 4.30 -10.67 8.11
N HIS A 47 5.49 -10.28 7.68
CA HIS A 47 6.62 -11.18 7.49
C HIS A 47 7.68 -10.85 8.53
N THR A 48 7.70 -11.62 9.62
CA THR A 48 8.63 -11.37 10.73
C THR A 48 10.08 -11.69 10.37
N ASP A 49 10.28 -12.62 9.44
CA ASP A 49 11.63 -13.01 9.02
C ASP A 49 12.36 -11.86 8.35
N ASP A 50 11.66 -11.09 7.52
CA ASP A 50 12.23 -10.00 6.72
C ASP A 50 11.94 -8.63 7.32
N ASN A 51 11.14 -8.56 8.38
CA ASN A 51 10.64 -7.31 8.95
C ASN A 51 9.92 -6.46 7.90
N THR A 52 9.01 -7.10 7.16
CA THR A 52 8.24 -6.45 6.09
C THR A 52 6.75 -6.63 6.29
N ILE A 53 5.98 -5.75 5.65
CA ILE A 53 4.52 -5.83 5.56
C ILE A 53 4.16 -5.87 4.09
N SER A 54 3.28 -6.80 3.71
CA SER A 54 2.80 -6.90 2.34
C SER A 54 1.31 -6.65 2.29
N VAL A 55 0.86 -5.96 1.24
CA VAL A 55 -0.55 -5.74 0.96
C VAL A 55 -0.83 -6.07 -0.50
N ALA A 56 -1.86 -6.89 -0.75
CA ALA A 56 -2.26 -7.24 -2.10
C ALA A 56 -3.38 -6.30 -2.55
N LEU A 57 -3.22 -5.72 -3.74
CA LEU A 57 -4.25 -4.88 -4.34
C LEU A 57 -5.13 -5.72 -5.26
N THR A 58 -6.43 -5.41 -5.28
CA THR A 58 -7.38 -6.06 -6.19
C THR A 58 -7.39 -5.35 -7.54
N GLN A 59 -8.06 -5.97 -8.52
CA GLN A 59 -8.25 -5.33 -9.83
C GLN A 59 -9.06 -4.03 -9.68
N GLU A 60 -10.08 -4.03 -8.84
CA GLU A 60 -10.86 -2.84 -8.57
C GLU A 60 -10.02 -1.73 -7.94
N ASP A 61 -9.12 -2.08 -7.03
CA ASP A 61 -8.22 -1.10 -6.41
C ASP A 61 -7.39 -0.38 -7.47
N THR A 62 -6.75 -1.13 -8.36
CA THR A 62 -5.88 -0.54 -9.38
C THR A 62 -6.65 0.13 -10.51
N LEU A 63 -7.85 -0.34 -10.83
CA LEU A 63 -8.72 0.32 -11.82
C LEU A 63 -9.22 1.67 -11.33
N SER A 64 -9.29 1.89 -10.02
CA SER A 64 -9.67 3.19 -9.45
C SER A 64 -8.57 4.24 -9.61
N LEU A 65 -7.35 3.84 -9.95
CA LEU A 65 -6.23 4.77 -10.14
C LEU A 65 -6.27 5.41 -11.52
N ASN A 66 -5.79 6.66 -11.59
CA ASN A 66 -5.76 7.43 -12.83
C ASN A 66 -4.34 7.40 -13.41
N THR A 67 -4.21 7.19 -14.72
CA THR A 67 -2.92 7.20 -15.41
C THR A 67 -2.35 8.61 -15.63
N CYS A 68 -3.16 9.63 -15.49
CA CYS A 68 -2.73 11.02 -15.69
C CYS A 68 -1.97 11.60 -14.49
N ALA A 69 -1.92 10.87 -13.36
CA ALA A 69 -1.26 11.34 -12.14
C ALA A 69 -0.44 10.22 -11.53
N SER A 70 0.68 10.59 -10.90
CA SER A 70 1.46 9.64 -10.11
C SER A 70 0.69 9.26 -8.85
N ALA A 71 0.83 8.02 -8.43
CA ALA A 71 0.26 7.54 -7.17
C ALA A 71 1.30 7.71 -6.07
N LYS A 72 0.85 8.14 -4.89
CA LYS A 72 1.68 8.25 -3.68
C LYS A 72 1.22 7.21 -2.68
N LEU A 73 2.17 6.42 -2.19
CA LEU A 73 1.93 5.32 -1.29
C LEU A 73 2.55 5.62 0.08
N GLN A 74 1.81 5.33 1.13
CA GLN A 74 2.31 5.50 2.50
C GLN A 74 1.66 4.45 3.41
N VAL A 75 2.41 3.97 4.39
CA VAL A 75 1.88 3.12 5.44
C VAL A 75 2.05 3.81 6.79
N LYS A 76 1.02 3.75 7.64
CA LYS A 76 1.08 4.14 9.04
C LYS A 76 0.96 2.88 9.87
N VAL A 77 1.78 2.77 10.91
CA VAL A 77 1.76 1.63 11.83
C VAL A 77 1.63 2.14 13.26
N LYS A 78 0.95 1.36 14.08
CA LYS A 78 0.82 1.66 15.51
C LYS A 78 1.53 0.58 16.30
N ILE A 79 2.49 1.01 17.12
CA ILE A 79 3.25 0.13 18.02
C ILE A 79 3.07 0.67 19.41
N ASN A 80 2.45 -0.12 20.30
CA ASN A 80 1.99 0.34 21.62
C ASN A 80 1.08 1.55 21.41
N ASP A 81 1.43 2.72 21.97
CA ASP A 81 0.65 3.95 21.80
C ASP A 81 1.30 4.93 20.81
N THR A 82 2.33 4.49 20.10
CA THR A 82 3.06 5.33 19.15
C THR A 82 2.61 5.04 17.73
N VAL A 83 2.29 6.09 16.98
CA VAL A 83 1.94 6.00 15.56
C VAL A 83 3.10 6.51 14.73
N LEU A 84 3.59 5.68 13.82
CA LEU A 84 4.68 6.00 12.90
C LEU A 84 4.17 5.94 11.48
N ALA A 85 4.73 6.78 10.60
CA ALA A 85 4.39 6.79 9.19
C ALA A 85 5.66 6.61 8.35
N SER A 86 5.56 5.84 7.26
CA SER A 86 6.65 5.72 6.30
C SER A 86 6.80 7.00 5.48
N ASP A 87 7.93 7.12 4.79
CA ASP A 87 8.06 8.14 3.76
C ASP A 87 7.06 7.87 2.63
N ILE A 88 6.68 8.93 1.94
CA ILE A 88 5.78 8.79 0.80
C ILE A 88 6.58 8.31 -0.41
N THR A 89 6.15 7.20 -1.00
CA THR A 89 6.75 6.64 -2.22
C THR A 89 5.87 6.99 -3.41
N THR A 90 6.47 7.54 -4.45
CA THR A 90 5.75 7.92 -5.67
C THR A 90 5.98 6.86 -6.74
N VAL A 91 4.89 6.39 -7.37
CA VAL A 91 4.95 5.43 -8.47
C VAL A 91 4.11 5.94 -9.63
N SER A 92 4.51 5.57 -10.85
CA SER A 92 3.72 5.84 -12.04
C SER A 92 2.64 4.77 -12.20
N VAL A 93 1.51 5.16 -12.80
CA VAL A 93 0.40 4.25 -13.07
C VAL A 93 0.29 4.06 -14.57
N GLY A 94 0.51 2.82 -15.03
CA GLY A 94 0.39 2.48 -16.44
C GLY A 94 -1.03 2.06 -16.81
N ASP A 95 -1.42 2.34 -18.04
CA ASP A 95 -2.72 1.96 -18.56
C ASP A 95 -2.69 0.54 -19.13
N ILE A 96 -3.87 -0.01 -19.38
CA ILE A 96 -4.08 -1.31 -20.02
C ILE A 96 -5.11 -1.19 -21.12
N LEU A 97 -5.07 -2.11 -22.08
CA LEU A 97 -6.00 -2.09 -23.22
C LEU A 97 -7.40 -2.61 -22.85
N ASN A 98 -7.47 -3.56 -21.93
CA ASN A 98 -8.73 -4.16 -21.51
C ASN A 98 -8.92 -3.97 -20.01
N GLU A 99 -10.00 -3.30 -19.62
CA GLU A 99 -10.33 -3.00 -18.22
C GLU A 99 -11.32 -4.00 -17.62
N ASP A 100 -11.68 -5.06 -18.33
CA ASP A 100 -12.55 -6.10 -17.77
C ASP A 100 -11.86 -6.79 -16.59
N VAL A 101 -12.60 -7.00 -15.52
CA VAL A 101 -12.11 -7.69 -14.34
C VAL A 101 -12.09 -9.19 -14.62
N MET A 102 -10.94 -9.79 -14.36
CA MET A 102 -10.73 -11.22 -14.56
C MET A 102 -11.02 -12.04 -13.31
#